data_afbdfb3142e2cca36d7c976d8ea2d0a6
#
_entry.id   afbdfb3142e2cca36d7c976d8ea2d0a6
#
_cell.length_a   1.000
_cell.length_b   1.000
_cell.length_c   1.000
_cell.angle_alpha   90.00
_cell.angle_beta   90.00
_cell.angle_gamma   90.00
#
_symmetry.space_group_name_H-M   'P 1'
#
loop_
_entity.id
_entity.type
_entity.pdbx_description
1 polymer ?
#
loop_
_entity_poly.entity_id
_entity_poly.type
_entity_poly.pdbx_seq_one_letter_code
_entity_poly.pdbx_strand_id
1 'polypeptide(L)'
;MEQRFIPLLLVVFLAFLVPILLARFRRIPVVVGEIVAGILIGPSVLGLVHAEEPTLELLAEIGFAFLMFLSGLEIDFSILFAASRPGQDKKKSPILLAGLSFLVTVILAAGIGFWLTGAGFVRDPWMMTLILSTTSLGIVVPVLKEKKISSSGLGQTILLSALLADFLTMFLITVYIAIRSTGLSLNILLIGILFVPVVLLYQLGQQQLRRPIVRRLMEELADATSQIKVRGAFALMIAFVVLAELIGAELILGAFLGGVLASLISEPNDEKIRYKLDAIGFGFFVPLFFVYVGVRFDLQAFLTNPDAWVLLPILLVAAFAIKILSTFVFRFAYSWRETLSSGMLLSARLSLIIAASAIGVRFGAITESTNAAIILIAALTATFAPLGFNTLMSVTDEKKRRAKLIYGGSDLALQVGKELRAHGDDVLFLEKDSEAANRIREQGFDVVLNGGSQSSMLGSVSDVRVDAFLALSSSDDENLDACRVARGNDIGHVLAFVTEPIRIPDFRGLGVQTLTPSMHRSSLLALMARNSAIFSLMTSTDDQRDLREFILYNSGLYGKRLMDIKFPAGALVLAIRRNDELIVPHGTTKLAAGDHLTVLGNLETLTEMEDWLEGW
;
A
#
# COMPACT_ATOMS: atom_id res chain seq x y z
N MET A 1 37.49 11.93 28.73
CA MET A 1 36.88 10.91 27.84
C MET A 1 35.54 11.47 27.42
N GLU A 2 35.43 11.89 26.16
CA GLU A 2 34.14 12.31 25.62
C GLU A 2 33.18 11.16 25.71
N GLN A 3 32.04 11.37 26.36
CA GLN A 3 31.00 10.35 26.55
C GLN A 3 30.19 10.21 25.26
N ARG A 4 30.84 9.77 24.16
CA ARG A 4 30.27 9.67 22.80
C ARG A 4 29.01 8.81 22.70
N PHE A 5 28.80 7.88 23.62
CA PHE A 5 27.65 6.97 23.60
C PHE A 5 26.39 7.53 24.28
N ILE A 6 26.50 8.61 25.09
CA ILE A 6 25.32 9.16 25.76
C ILE A 6 24.32 9.78 24.77
N PRO A 7 24.74 10.62 23.80
CA PRO A 7 23.83 11.13 22.77
C PRO A 7 23.17 10.01 21.96
N LEU A 8 23.96 9.00 21.57
CA LEU A 8 23.44 7.84 20.84
C LEU A 8 22.43 7.04 21.67
N LEU A 9 22.72 6.79 22.95
CA LEU A 9 21.81 6.11 23.87
C LEU A 9 20.46 6.84 23.97
N LEU A 10 20.50 8.17 24.12
CA LEU A 10 19.29 8.98 24.22
C LEU A 10 18.45 8.91 22.94
N VAL A 11 19.07 9.01 21.77
CA VAL A 11 18.38 8.94 20.48
C VAL A 11 17.77 7.55 20.27
N VAL A 12 18.53 6.47 20.52
CA VAL A 12 18.03 5.08 20.39
C VAL A 12 16.92 4.80 21.41
N PHE A 13 17.05 5.29 22.64
CA PHE A 13 16.02 5.14 23.66
C PHE A 13 14.71 5.84 23.28
N LEU A 14 14.79 7.04 22.71
CA LEU A 14 13.61 7.75 22.22
C LEU A 14 13.00 7.05 21.01
N ALA A 15 13.80 6.58 20.07
CA ALA A 15 13.32 5.79 18.94
C ALA A 15 12.55 4.52 19.40
N PHE A 16 12.95 3.93 20.53
CA PHE A 16 12.21 2.83 21.16
C PHE A 16 10.96 3.30 21.90
N LEU A 17 11.01 4.40 22.64
CA LEU A 17 9.93 4.87 23.51
C LEU A 17 8.77 5.50 22.74
N VAL A 18 9.05 6.26 21.67
CA VAL A 18 8.06 7.02 20.90
C VAL A 18 6.95 6.13 20.32
N PRO A 19 7.23 5.01 19.65
CA PRO A 19 6.18 4.13 19.16
C PRO A 19 5.25 3.61 20.26
N ILE A 20 5.80 3.32 21.45
CA ILE A 20 5.04 2.83 22.62
C ILE A 20 4.08 3.92 23.12
N LEU A 21 4.55 5.16 23.24
CA LEU A 21 3.73 6.28 23.67
C LEU A 21 2.64 6.63 22.65
N LEU A 22 2.97 6.55 21.36
CA LEU A 22 2.03 6.85 20.27
C LEU A 22 1.07 5.70 19.95
N ALA A 23 1.33 4.47 20.41
CA ALA A 23 0.44 3.32 20.18
C ALA A 23 -1.01 3.60 20.65
N ARG A 24 -1.17 4.46 21.66
CA ARG A 24 -2.49 4.93 22.16
C ARG A 24 -3.15 5.95 21.23
N PHE A 25 -2.35 6.65 20.40
CA PHE A 25 -2.80 7.70 19.48
C PHE A 25 -2.69 7.22 18.04
N ARG A 26 -3.48 6.23 17.64
CA ARG A 26 -3.43 5.54 16.33
C ARG A 26 -3.46 6.46 15.08
N ARG A 27 -3.70 7.77 15.25
CA ARG A 27 -3.83 8.74 14.15
C ARG A 27 -2.55 9.51 13.85
N ILE A 28 -1.53 9.43 14.72
CA ILE A 28 -0.28 10.20 14.55
C ILE A 28 0.79 9.24 14.03
N PRO A 29 1.42 9.53 12.87
CA PRO A 29 2.54 8.74 12.39
C PRO A 29 3.70 8.75 13.39
N VAL A 30 4.34 7.60 13.60
CA VAL A 30 5.46 7.42 14.55
C VAL A 30 6.59 8.42 14.26
N VAL A 31 6.88 8.65 12.99
CA VAL A 31 7.91 9.59 12.52
C VAL A 31 7.71 11.01 13.06
N VAL A 32 6.45 11.47 13.15
CA VAL A 32 6.16 12.81 13.73
C VAL A 32 6.57 12.84 15.20
N GLY A 33 6.30 11.78 15.93
CA GLY A 33 6.73 11.65 17.33
C GLY A 33 8.24 11.59 17.48
N GLU A 34 8.94 10.93 16.57
CA GLU A 34 10.41 10.86 16.54
C GLU A 34 11.03 12.24 16.32
N ILE A 35 10.51 13.03 15.37
CA ILE A 35 10.95 14.42 15.16
C ILE A 35 10.69 15.27 16.41
N VAL A 36 9.49 15.19 17.00
CA VAL A 36 9.14 15.94 18.22
C VAL A 36 10.06 15.53 19.39
N ALA A 37 10.33 14.24 19.56
CA ALA A 37 11.25 13.75 20.58
C ALA A 37 12.67 14.30 20.37
N GLY A 38 13.13 14.36 19.11
CA GLY A 38 14.40 14.99 18.76
C GLY A 38 14.46 16.48 19.10
N ILE A 39 13.38 17.23 18.81
CA ILE A 39 13.27 18.66 19.20
C ILE A 39 13.38 18.82 20.73
N LEU A 40 12.74 17.92 21.49
CA LEU A 40 12.77 17.99 22.95
C LEU A 40 14.16 17.79 23.54
N ILE A 41 14.93 16.80 23.03
CA ILE A 41 16.29 16.53 23.55
C ILE A 41 17.37 17.40 22.91
N GLY A 42 17.06 18.03 21.78
CA GLY A 42 17.95 18.89 21.02
C GLY A 42 18.28 20.22 21.70
N PRO A 43 19.15 21.02 21.06
CA PRO A 43 19.60 22.32 21.60
C PRO A 43 18.47 23.30 21.84
N SER A 44 17.36 23.15 21.12
CA SER A 44 16.23 24.07 21.16
C SER A 44 15.41 24.01 22.47
N VAL A 45 15.43 22.89 23.21
CA VAL A 45 14.60 22.70 24.43
C VAL A 45 15.47 22.25 25.61
N LEU A 46 15.92 20.98 25.64
CA LEU A 46 16.66 20.44 26.79
C LEU A 46 18.17 20.51 26.65
N GLY A 47 18.71 20.67 25.44
CA GLY A 47 20.14 20.76 25.19
C GLY A 47 20.94 19.49 25.58
N LEU A 48 20.29 18.32 25.63
CA LEU A 48 20.93 17.06 26.03
C LEU A 48 21.78 16.47 24.91
N VAL A 49 21.44 16.76 23.66
CA VAL A 49 22.13 16.29 22.45
C VAL A 49 22.47 17.48 21.59
N HIS A 50 23.73 17.56 21.16
CA HIS A 50 24.19 18.63 20.27
C HIS A 50 24.00 18.24 18.80
N ALA A 51 23.64 19.22 17.96
CA ALA A 51 23.40 19.03 16.54
C ALA A 51 24.65 18.62 15.74
N GLU A 52 25.83 18.95 16.24
CA GLU A 52 27.14 18.74 15.59
C GLU A 52 27.85 17.46 16.07
N GLU A 53 27.11 16.49 16.64
CA GLU A 53 27.70 15.23 17.09
C GLU A 53 28.04 14.34 15.88
N PRO A 54 29.33 14.11 15.54
CA PRO A 54 29.70 13.46 14.27
C PRO A 54 29.18 12.01 14.14
N THR A 55 29.04 11.30 15.27
CA THR A 55 28.54 9.92 15.28
C THR A 55 27.06 9.87 14.91
N LEU A 56 26.27 10.81 15.45
CA LEU A 56 24.85 10.91 15.14
C LEU A 56 24.61 11.39 13.71
N GLU A 57 25.41 12.35 13.25
CA GLU A 57 25.34 12.85 11.88
C GLU A 57 25.57 11.73 10.87
N LEU A 58 26.66 10.96 11.03
CA LEU A 58 26.93 9.80 10.15
C LEU A 58 25.82 8.76 10.19
N LEU A 59 25.31 8.41 11.38
CA LEU A 59 24.21 7.44 11.50
C LEU A 59 22.92 7.96 10.90
N ALA A 60 22.65 9.24 11.01
CA ALA A 60 21.49 9.89 10.39
C ALA A 60 21.61 9.92 8.86
N GLU A 61 22.81 10.18 8.32
CA GLU A 61 23.05 10.10 6.87
C GLU A 61 22.85 8.69 6.34
N ILE A 62 23.36 7.66 7.05
CA ILE A 62 23.12 6.26 6.70
C ILE A 62 21.61 5.93 6.80
N GLY A 63 20.96 6.41 7.86
CA GLY A 63 19.51 6.24 8.06
C GLY A 63 18.70 6.83 6.92
N PHE A 64 19.09 7.99 6.46
CA PHE A 64 18.48 8.66 5.32
C PHE A 64 18.76 7.94 3.99
N ALA A 65 19.99 7.53 3.74
CA ALA A 65 20.34 6.73 2.58
C ALA A 65 19.53 5.41 2.58
N PHE A 66 19.39 4.78 3.75
CA PHE A 66 18.61 3.56 3.89
C PHE A 66 17.11 3.78 3.61
N LEU A 67 16.54 4.89 4.09
CA LEU A 67 15.16 5.27 3.80
C LEU A 67 14.93 5.45 2.29
N MET A 68 15.88 6.09 1.59
CA MET A 68 15.80 6.28 0.14
C MET A 68 16.00 4.96 -0.62
N PHE A 69 16.87 4.10 -0.13
CA PHE A 69 17.05 2.75 -0.67
C PHE A 69 15.77 1.91 -0.53
N LEU A 70 15.11 1.94 0.61
CA LEU A 70 13.81 1.27 0.81
C LEU A 70 12.74 1.85 -0.11
N SER A 71 12.68 3.16 -0.29
CA SER A 71 11.76 3.80 -1.24
C SER A 71 12.00 3.33 -2.68
N GLY A 72 13.26 3.13 -3.08
CA GLY A 72 13.61 2.53 -4.38
C GLY A 72 13.22 1.05 -4.46
N LEU A 73 13.38 0.29 -3.38
CA LEU A 73 13.03 -1.12 -3.29
C LEU A 73 11.49 -1.34 -3.32
N GLU A 74 10.71 -0.37 -2.91
CA GLU A 74 9.24 -0.41 -2.95
C GLU A 74 8.66 -0.34 -4.37
N ILE A 75 9.46 0.04 -5.37
CA ILE A 75 9.01 0.15 -6.75
C ILE A 75 8.69 -1.24 -7.31
N ASP A 76 7.42 -1.45 -7.63
CA ASP A 76 6.96 -2.63 -8.34
C ASP A 76 6.88 -2.34 -9.86
N PHE A 77 7.90 -2.79 -10.57
CA PHE A 77 7.97 -2.63 -12.03
C PHE A 77 6.90 -3.44 -12.77
N SER A 78 6.32 -4.48 -12.16
CA SER A 78 5.24 -5.25 -12.78
C SER A 78 4.00 -4.37 -13.01
N ILE A 79 3.73 -3.42 -12.13
CA ILE A 79 2.66 -2.43 -12.25
C ILE A 79 2.92 -1.50 -13.45
N LEU A 80 4.18 -1.05 -13.63
CA LEU A 80 4.57 -0.20 -14.77
C LEU A 80 4.37 -0.92 -16.10
N PHE A 81 4.78 -2.19 -16.19
CA PHE A 81 4.63 -2.99 -17.40
C PHE A 81 3.18 -3.41 -17.65
N ALA A 82 2.41 -3.72 -16.61
CA ALA A 82 0.99 -4.05 -16.74
C ALA A 82 0.14 -2.87 -17.24
N ALA A 83 0.46 -1.65 -16.82
CA ALA A 83 -0.22 -0.43 -17.25
C ALA A 83 0.06 -0.05 -18.72
N SER A 84 1.01 -0.72 -19.39
CA SER A 84 1.40 -0.48 -20.79
C SER A 84 0.75 -1.47 -21.78
N ARG A 85 -0.25 -2.26 -21.38
CA ARG A 85 -0.88 -3.26 -22.27
C ARG A 85 -1.58 -2.59 -23.45
N PRO A 86 -1.36 -3.07 -24.72
CA PRO A 86 -2.06 -2.58 -25.90
C PRO A 86 -3.55 -2.93 -25.81
N GLY A 87 -4.43 -1.93 -25.96
CA GLY A 87 -5.89 -2.11 -25.98
C GLY A 87 -6.67 -1.26 -24.97
N GLN A 88 -6.04 -0.61 -24.01
CA GLN A 88 -6.69 0.35 -23.13
C GLN A 88 -6.83 1.72 -23.80
N ASP A 89 -7.93 2.40 -23.50
CA ASP A 89 -8.18 3.78 -23.92
C ASP A 89 -7.00 4.65 -23.45
N LYS A 90 -6.18 5.14 -24.38
CA LYS A 90 -4.95 5.90 -24.07
C LYS A 90 -5.18 7.05 -23.08
N LYS A 91 -6.40 7.64 -23.07
CA LYS A 91 -6.77 8.72 -22.16
C LYS A 91 -6.97 8.29 -20.71
N LYS A 92 -7.17 7.00 -20.45
CA LYS A 92 -7.37 6.43 -19.10
C LYS A 92 -6.15 5.67 -18.59
N SER A 93 -5.02 5.76 -19.29
CA SER A 93 -3.78 5.10 -18.87
C SER A 93 -3.27 5.69 -17.54
N PRO A 94 -3.04 4.88 -16.50
CA PRO A 94 -2.50 5.33 -15.22
C PRO A 94 -1.18 6.09 -15.36
N ILE A 95 -0.30 5.67 -16.27
CA ILE A 95 1.00 6.32 -16.53
C ILE A 95 0.80 7.72 -17.10
N LEU A 96 -0.11 7.90 -18.06
CA LEU A 96 -0.38 9.21 -18.64
C LEU A 96 -0.97 10.17 -17.60
N LEU A 97 -1.94 9.69 -16.80
CA LEU A 97 -2.56 10.48 -15.74
C LEU A 97 -1.54 10.89 -14.68
N ALA A 98 -0.66 9.97 -14.27
CA ALA A 98 0.42 10.24 -13.32
C ALA A 98 1.42 11.27 -13.86
N GLY A 99 1.86 11.12 -15.12
CA GLY A 99 2.78 12.06 -15.78
C GLY A 99 2.18 13.46 -15.91
N LEU A 100 0.92 13.56 -16.37
CA LEU A 100 0.22 14.85 -16.46
C LEU A 100 0.00 15.49 -15.09
N SER A 101 -0.37 14.71 -14.07
CA SER A 101 -0.51 15.20 -12.70
C SER A 101 0.80 15.75 -12.16
N PHE A 102 1.94 15.07 -12.43
CA PHE A 102 3.25 15.57 -12.02
C PHE A 102 3.61 16.88 -12.75
N LEU A 103 3.37 16.96 -14.05
CA LEU A 103 3.62 18.19 -14.82
C LEU A 103 2.81 19.37 -14.26
N VAL A 104 1.52 19.18 -14.01
CA VAL A 104 0.67 20.20 -13.39
C VAL A 104 1.17 20.56 -11.98
N THR A 105 1.61 19.56 -11.20
CA THR A 105 2.21 19.80 -9.88
C THR A 105 3.41 20.75 -9.98
N VAL A 106 4.36 20.50 -10.90
CA VAL A 106 5.56 21.32 -11.07
C VAL A 106 5.19 22.75 -11.51
N ILE A 107 4.23 22.89 -12.44
CA ILE A 107 3.79 24.21 -12.91
C ILE A 107 3.14 25.01 -11.76
N LEU A 108 2.24 24.40 -10.98
CA LEU A 108 1.60 25.07 -9.84
C LEU A 108 2.63 25.39 -8.73
N ALA A 109 3.53 24.44 -8.45
CA ALA A 109 4.60 24.65 -7.47
C ALA A 109 5.55 25.78 -7.89
N ALA A 110 5.88 25.87 -9.19
CA ALA A 110 6.66 26.96 -9.74
C ALA A 110 5.94 28.32 -9.55
N GLY A 111 4.67 28.39 -9.89
CA GLY A 111 3.86 29.61 -9.67
C GLY A 111 3.93 30.08 -8.21
N ILE A 112 3.79 29.16 -7.24
CA ILE A 112 3.88 29.49 -5.81
C ILE A 112 5.33 29.80 -5.42
N GLY A 113 6.33 29.06 -5.89
CA GLY A 113 7.73 29.33 -5.61
C GLY A 113 8.18 30.71 -6.06
N PHE A 114 7.82 31.11 -7.28
CA PHE A 114 8.11 32.46 -7.80
C PHE A 114 7.33 33.54 -7.05
N TRP A 115 6.09 33.29 -6.68
CA TRP A 115 5.30 34.23 -5.87
C TRP A 115 5.92 34.43 -4.48
N LEU A 116 6.33 33.34 -3.79
CA LEU A 116 6.98 33.43 -2.48
C LEU A 116 8.30 34.18 -2.55
N THR A 117 9.08 34.00 -3.62
CA THR A 117 10.32 34.74 -3.83
C THR A 117 10.05 36.21 -4.10
N GLY A 118 9.06 36.54 -4.91
CA GLY A 118 8.62 37.93 -5.14
C GLY A 118 8.07 38.62 -3.89
N ALA A 119 7.49 37.87 -2.96
CA ALA A 119 7.04 38.35 -1.66
C ALA A 119 8.18 38.43 -0.59
N GLY A 120 9.38 37.96 -0.92
CA GLY A 120 10.54 38.03 -0.01
C GLY A 120 10.65 36.92 1.02
N PHE A 121 9.75 35.90 1.00
CA PHE A 121 9.77 34.79 1.96
C PHE A 121 10.86 33.76 1.66
N VAL A 122 11.26 33.60 0.40
CA VAL A 122 12.21 32.57 -0.04
C VAL A 122 13.22 33.19 -1.00
N ARG A 123 14.48 32.74 -0.93
CA ARG A 123 15.56 33.28 -1.77
C ARG A 123 15.61 32.70 -3.17
N ASP A 124 15.24 31.42 -3.31
CA ASP A 124 15.35 30.70 -4.58
C ASP A 124 14.00 30.05 -4.97
N PRO A 125 13.37 30.48 -6.07
CA PRO A 125 12.09 29.98 -6.49
C PRO A 125 12.14 28.54 -7.01
N TRP A 126 13.25 28.12 -7.63
CA TRP A 126 13.40 26.78 -8.18
C TRP A 126 13.51 25.72 -7.08
N MET A 127 14.33 25.99 -6.06
CA MET A 127 14.43 25.10 -4.91
C MET A 127 13.09 24.94 -4.21
N MET A 128 12.36 26.03 -4.02
CA MET A 128 11.03 25.99 -3.42
C MET A 128 10.02 25.23 -4.30
N THR A 129 10.09 25.37 -5.62
CA THR A 129 9.31 24.58 -6.58
C THR A 129 9.54 23.10 -6.38
N LEU A 130 10.80 22.66 -6.29
CA LEU A 130 11.15 21.26 -6.11
C LEU A 130 10.66 20.73 -4.75
N ILE A 131 10.86 21.48 -3.68
CA ILE A 131 10.36 21.15 -2.33
C ILE A 131 8.84 20.94 -2.35
N LEU A 132 8.09 21.86 -2.98
CA LEU A 132 6.63 21.78 -3.07
C LEU A 132 6.13 20.69 -4.05
N SER A 133 6.97 20.18 -4.93
CA SER A 133 6.61 19.12 -5.88
C SER A 133 6.69 17.71 -5.28
N THR A 134 7.36 17.55 -4.14
CA THR A 134 7.55 16.25 -3.47
C THR A 134 6.22 15.57 -3.12
N THR A 135 6.28 14.27 -2.97
CA THR A 135 5.22 13.40 -2.41
C THR A 135 5.91 12.40 -1.47
N SER A 136 5.21 11.53 -0.79
CA SER A 136 5.83 10.47 0.02
C SER A 136 5.22 9.11 -0.32
N LEU A 137 5.97 8.28 -1.01
CA LEU A 137 5.57 6.91 -1.32
C LEU A 137 5.38 6.09 -0.03
N GLY A 138 6.26 6.28 0.96
CA GLY A 138 6.21 5.60 2.26
C GLY A 138 4.94 5.85 3.08
N ILE A 139 4.16 6.90 2.77
CA ILE A 139 2.84 7.14 3.38
C ILE A 139 1.73 6.61 2.47
N VAL A 140 1.85 6.80 1.16
CA VAL A 140 0.83 6.42 0.18
C VAL A 140 0.63 4.90 0.13
N VAL A 141 1.72 4.12 0.07
CA VAL A 141 1.65 2.65 -0.05
C VAL A 141 0.92 1.99 1.12
N PRO A 142 1.27 2.26 2.40
CA PRO A 142 0.55 1.69 3.54
C PRO A 142 -0.95 2.00 3.55
N VAL A 143 -1.31 3.26 3.25
CA VAL A 143 -2.73 3.68 3.23
C VAL A 143 -3.53 2.94 2.16
N LEU A 144 -2.98 2.77 0.95
CA LEU A 144 -3.65 2.02 -0.11
C LEU A 144 -3.73 0.52 0.18
N LYS A 145 -2.71 -0.05 0.85
CA LYS A 145 -2.72 -1.45 1.31
C LYS A 145 -3.77 -1.68 2.41
N GLU A 146 -3.85 -0.78 3.40
CA GLU A 146 -4.86 -0.82 4.47
C GLU A 146 -6.28 -0.81 3.90
N LYS A 147 -6.53 0.02 2.87
CA LYS A 147 -7.81 0.08 2.16
C LYS A 147 -8.01 -1.04 1.12
N LYS A 148 -7.04 -1.91 0.91
CA LYS A 148 -7.08 -3.00 -0.08
C LYS A 148 -7.38 -2.55 -1.52
N ILE A 149 -6.97 -1.34 -1.88
CA ILE A 149 -7.17 -0.77 -3.22
C ILE A 149 -5.89 -0.64 -4.04
N SER A 150 -4.75 -1.14 -3.56
CA SER A 150 -3.45 -1.04 -4.24
C SER A 150 -3.47 -1.61 -5.66
N SER A 151 -4.23 -2.69 -5.90
CA SER A 151 -4.39 -3.36 -7.20
C SER A 151 -5.49 -2.75 -8.07
N SER A 152 -6.34 -1.88 -7.53
CA SER A 152 -7.38 -1.19 -8.31
C SER A 152 -6.77 -0.18 -9.29
N GLY A 153 -7.49 0.16 -10.37
CA GLY A 153 -7.04 1.17 -11.34
C GLY A 153 -6.72 2.52 -10.70
N LEU A 154 -7.54 2.95 -9.72
CA LEU A 154 -7.29 4.17 -8.95
C LEU A 154 -6.03 4.04 -8.09
N GLY A 155 -5.90 2.94 -7.34
CA GLY A 155 -4.74 2.68 -6.50
C GLY A 155 -3.45 2.67 -7.29
N GLN A 156 -3.43 2.01 -8.45
CA GLN A 156 -2.29 2.01 -9.37
C GLN A 156 -1.96 3.41 -9.90
N THR A 157 -2.97 4.23 -10.22
CA THR A 157 -2.75 5.60 -10.68
C THR A 157 -2.13 6.46 -9.56
N ILE A 158 -2.62 6.32 -8.32
CA ILE A 158 -2.06 7.03 -7.15
C ILE A 158 -0.62 6.58 -6.89
N LEU A 159 -0.35 5.27 -6.90
CA LEU A 159 0.99 4.70 -6.70
C LEU A 159 1.98 5.21 -7.74
N LEU A 160 1.59 5.15 -9.02
CA LEU A 160 2.43 5.65 -10.13
C LEU A 160 2.67 7.16 -10.01
N SER A 161 1.67 7.94 -9.57
CA SER A 161 1.82 9.38 -9.38
C SER A 161 2.77 9.71 -8.24
N ALA A 162 2.69 8.98 -7.12
CA ALA A 162 3.62 9.13 -6.01
C ALA A 162 5.05 8.72 -6.42
N LEU A 163 5.18 7.59 -7.10
CA LEU A 163 6.46 7.08 -7.59
C LEU A 163 7.15 8.05 -8.55
N LEU A 164 6.40 8.54 -9.56
CA LEU A 164 6.93 9.51 -10.52
C LEU A 164 7.30 10.83 -9.83
N ALA A 165 6.48 11.29 -8.89
CA ALA A 165 6.78 12.52 -8.15
C ALA A 165 8.07 12.37 -7.32
N ASP A 166 8.24 11.28 -6.57
CA ASP A 166 9.46 11.03 -5.78
C ASP A 166 10.69 10.95 -6.68
N PHE A 167 10.63 10.09 -7.71
CA PHE A 167 11.78 9.89 -8.60
C PHE A 167 12.17 11.15 -9.37
N LEU A 168 11.20 11.79 -10.03
CA LEU A 168 11.48 12.96 -10.87
C LEU A 168 11.89 14.17 -10.02
N THR A 169 11.29 14.37 -8.85
CA THR A 169 11.67 15.48 -7.97
C THR A 169 13.09 15.27 -7.44
N MET A 170 13.46 14.06 -7.03
CA MET A 170 14.81 13.71 -6.58
C MET A 170 15.84 13.92 -7.70
N PHE A 171 15.53 13.47 -8.91
CA PHE A 171 16.38 13.69 -10.08
C PHE A 171 16.56 15.18 -10.38
N LEU A 172 15.45 15.95 -10.37
CA LEU A 172 15.49 17.39 -10.60
C LEU A 172 16.25 18.16 -9.51
N ILE A 173 16.16 17.75 -8.24
CA ILE A 173 16.96 18.31 -7.14
C ILE A 173 18.45 18.08 -7.41
N THR A 174 18.83 16.86 -7.79
CA THR A 174 20.22 16.54 -8.11
C THR A 174 20.74 17.39 -9.29
N VAL A 175 19.95 17.53 -10.35
CA VAL A 175 20.29 18.40 -11.49
C VAL A 175 20.41 19.86 -11.07
N TYR A 176 19.46 20.36 -10.25
CA TYR A 176 19.50 21.72 -9.73
C TYR A 176 20.77 21.98 -8.94
N ILE A 177 21.17 21.07 -8.04
CA ILE A 177 22.38 21.19 -7.23
C ILE A 177 23.61 21.18 -8.12
N ALA A 178 23.68 20.27 -9.10
CA ALA A 178 24.79 20.23 -10.04
C ALA A 178 24.95 21.55 -10.82
N ILE A 179 23.83 22.15 -11.27
CA ILE A 179 23.85 23.46 -11.93
C ILE A 179 24.34 24.56 -11.00
N ARG A 180 23.95 24.52 -9.73
CA ARG A 180 24.34 25.55 -8.73
C ARG A 180 25.80 25.42 -8.29
N SER A 181 26.34 24.19 -8.23
CA SER A 181 27.71 23.93 -7.76
C SER A 181 28.76 24.09 -8.87
N THR A 182 28.47 23.63 -10.09
CA THR A 182 29.45 23.58 -11.19
C THR A 182 29.07 24.41 -12.41
N GLY A 183 27.89 25.07 -12.37
CA GLY A 183 27.31 25.76 -13.54
C GLY A 183 26.78 24.78 -14.59
N LEU A 184 26.36 25.31 -15.75
CA LEU A 184 25.96 24.50 -16.92
C LEU A 184 27.20 23.87 -17.56
N SER A 185 27.67 22.75 -17.02
CA SER A 185 28.82 22.00 -17.50
C SER A 185 28.41 20.62 -18.02
N LEU A 186 29.31 20.01 -18.83
CA LEU A 186 29.13 18.62 -19.28
C LEU A 186 29.01 17.62 -18.11
N ASN A 187 29.40 18.02 -16.90
CA ASN A 187 29.27 17.19 -15.69
C ASN A 187 27.82 16.85 -15.36
N ILE A 188 26.84 17.66 -15.79
CA ILE A 188 25.42 17.33 -15.63
C ILE A 188 25.05 16.03 -16.37
N LEU A 189 25.69 15.79 -17.54
CA LEU A 189 25.51 14.53 -18.27
C LEU A 189 26.07 13.33 -17.51
N LEU A 190 27.06 13.55 -16.60
CA LEU A 190 27.60 12.48 -15.76
C LEU A 190 26.55 11.90 -14.80
N ILE A 191 25.54 12.70 -14.41
CA ILE A 191 24.41 12.20 -13.62
C ILE A 191 23.69 11.06 -14.39
N GLY A 192 23.61 11.16 -15.71
CA GLY A 192 23.09 10.09 -16.56
C GLY A 192 23.90 8.79 -16.49
N ILE A 193 25.19 8.87 -16.17
CA ILE A 193 26.06 7.70 -16.01
C ILE A 193 25.61 6.83 -14.83
N LEU A 194 24.96 7.39 -13.79
CA LEU A 194 24.38 6.61 -12.69
C LEU A 194 23.37 5.54 -13.15
N PHE A 195 22.72 5.76 -14.28
CA PHE A 195 21.77 4.78 -14.84
C PHE A 195 22.45 3.63 -15.60
N VAL A 196 23.69 3.84 -16.04
CA VAL A 196 24.44 2.80 -16.78
C VAL A 196 24.70 1.57 -15.92
N PRO A 197 25.24 1.68 -14.67
CA PRO A 197 25.36 0.54 -13.77
C PRO A 197 24.01 -0.14 -13.48
N VAL A 198 22.92 0.61 -13.34
CA VAL A 198 21.58 0.03 -13.12
C VAL A 198 21.22 -0.91 -14.27
N VAL A 199 21.35 -0.46 -15.52
CA VAL A 199 21.05 -1.25 -16.72
C VAL A 199 21.99 -2.44 -16.86
N LEU A 200 23.30 -2.22 -16.69
CA LEU A 200 24.32 -3.27 -16.83
C LEU A 200 24.15 -4.34 -15.74
N LEU A 201 24.02 -3.95 -14.48
CA LEU A 201 23.87 -4.89 -13.37
C LEU A 201 22.53 -5.61 -13.41
N TYR A 202 21.47 -4.96 -13.90
CA TYR A 202 20.19 -5.62 -14.17
C TYR A 202 20.35 -6.73 -15.22
N GLN A 203 20.99 -6.42 -16.36
CA GLN A 203 21.21 -7.41 -17.42
C GLN A 203 22.10 -8.57 -16.96
N LEU A 204 23.20 -8.26 -16.26
CA LEU A 204 24.11 -9.26 -15.70
C LEU A 204 23.44 -10.08 -14.60
N GLY A 205 22.69 -9.43 -13.71
CA GLY A 205 21.93 -10.08 -12.65
C GLY A 205 20.93 -11.08 -13.20
N GLN A 206 20.13 -10.67 -14.17
CA GLN A 206 19.17 -11.56 -14.85
C GLN A 206 19.86 -12.78 -15.50
N GLN A 207 21.02 -12.59 -16.11
CA GLN A 207 21.77 -13.70 -16.74
C GLN A 207 22.37 -14.65 -15.71
N GLN A 208 22.93 -14.14 -14.61
CA GLN A 208 23.58 -14.95 -13.59
C GLN A 208 22.58 -15.69 -12.69
N LEU A 209 21.48 -15.05 -12.30
CA LEU A 209 20.41 -15.66 -11.49
C LEU A 209 19.68 -16.79 -12.22
N ARG A 210 19.71 -16.82 -13.57
CA ARG A 210 19.20 -17.94 -14.37
C ARG A 210 20.09 -19.20 -14.29
N ARG A 211 21.35 -19.07 -13.78
CA ARG A 211 22.23 -20.23 -13.60
C ARG A 211 21.82 -21.01 -12.35
N PRO A 212 21.49 -22.31 -12.47
CA PRO A 212 20.97 -23.09 -11.34
C PRO A 212 21.94 -23.20 -10.15
N ILE A 213 23.27 -23.16 -10.43
CA ILE A 213 24.31 -23.23 -9.39
C ILE A 213 24.31 -21.95 -8.54
N VAL A 214 24.22 -20.78 -9.19
CA VAL A 214 24.21 -19.48 -8.49
C VAL A 214 22.94 -19.34 -7.67
N ARG A 215 21.80 -19.76 -8.22
CA ARG A 215 20.52 -19.73 -7.53
C ARG A 215 20.53 -20.59 -6.27
N ARG A 216 20.97 -21.86 -6.36
CA ARG A 216 21.08 -22.75 -5.19
C ARG A 216 22.02 -22.19 -4.12
N LEU A 217 23.17 -21.67 -4.52
CA LEU A 217 24.11 -21.06 -3.58
C LEU A 217 23.49 -19.85 -2.87
N MET A 218 22.77 -19.01 -3.61
CA MET A 218 22.08 -17.84 -3.04
C MET A 218 20.93 -18.24 -2.11
N GLU A 219 20.19 -19.30 -2.43
CA GLU A 219 19.11 -19.84 -1.58
C GLU A 219 19.70 -20.44 -0.28
N GLU A 220 20.75 -21.27 -0.37
CA GLU A 220 21.41 -21.87 0.79
C GLU A 220 22.02 -20.81 1.72
N LEU A 221 22.66 -19.77 1.17
CA LEU A 221 23.26 -18.68 1.94
C LEU A 221 22.24 -17.64 2.44
N ALA A 222 21.05 -17.58 1.84
CA ALA A 222 20.01 -16.61 2.25
C ALA A 222 19.40 -16.96 3.61
N ASP A 223 19.19 -18.25 3.88
CA ASP A 223 18.64 -18.75 5.15
C ASP A 223 19.73 -19.10 6.17
N ALA A 224 21.02 -19.11 5.77
CA ALA A 224 22.14 -19.28 6.66
C ALA A 224 22.37 -18.04 7.55
N THR A 225 23.15 -18.22 8.61
CA THR A 225 23.57 -17.14 9.54
C THR A 225 24.24 -15.96 8.81
N SER A 226 24.77 -16.20 7.59
CA SER A 226 25.44 -15.18 6.78
C SER A 226 24.52 -14.08 6.26
N GLN A 227 23.19 -14.31 6.12
CA GLN A 227 22.21 -13.35 5.60
C GLN A 227 22.68 -12.66 4.31
N ILE A 228 23.18 -13.43 3.33
CA ILE A 228 23.94 -12.92 2.18
C ILE A 228 23.16 -11.90 1.34
N LYS A 229 21.84 -12.09 1.18
CA LYS A 229 20.99 -11.16 0.43
C LYS A 229 20.90 -9.79 1.13
N VAL A 230 20.82 -9.76 2.46
CA VAL A 230 20.81 -8.51 3.24
C VAL A 230 22.15 -7.79 3.11
N ARG A 231 23.27 -8.51 3.26
CA ARG A 231 24.62 -7.95 3.07
C ARG A 231 24.81 -7.41 1.66
N GLY A 232 24.32 -8.13 0.65
CA GLY A 232 24.33 -7.70 -0.75
C GLY A 232 23.54 -6.41 -0.97
N ALA A 233 22.37 -6.28 -0.35
CA ALA A 233 21.56 -5.06 -0.43
C ALA A 233 22.27 -3.85 0.18
N PHE A 234 22.92 -4.01 1.36
CA PHE A 234 23.74 -2.97 1.97
C PHE A 234 24.95 -2.59 1.11
N ALA A 235 25.67 -3.59 0.60
CA ALA A 235 26.81 -3.35 -0.29
C ALA A 235 26.39 -2.60 -1.55
N LEU A 236 25.24 -2.96 -2.13
CA LEU A 236 24.68 -2.29 -3.30
C LEU A 236 24.29 -0.83 -2.98
N MET A 237 23.61 -0.61 -1.87
CA MET A 237 23.25 0.74 -1.40
C MET A 237 24.49 1.63 -1.28
N ILE A 238 25.49 1.17 -0.53
CA ILE A 238 26.72 1.95 -0.30
C ILE A 238 27.49 2.16 -1.61
N ALA A 239 27.58 1.14 -2.49
CA ALA A 239 28.23 1.29 -3.78
C ALA A 239 27.61 2.38 -4.65
N PHE A 240 26.27 2.46 -4.67
CA PHE A 240 25.57 3.50 -5.41
C PHE A 240 25.66 4.88 -4.74
N VAL A 241 25.68 4.94 -3.41
CA VAL A 241 25.95 6.19 -2.67
C VAL A 241 27.35 6.73 -3.02
N VAL A 242 28.38 5.89 -2.93
CA VAL A 242 29.75 6.26 -3.28
C VAL A 242 29.86 6.65 -4.75
N LEU A 243 29.21 5.93 -5.65
CA LEU A 243 29.20 6.28 -7.07
C LEU A 243 28.55 7.63 -7.31
N ALA A 244 27.45 7.95 -6.64
CA ALA A 244 26.80 9.26 -6.71
C ALA A 244 27.74 10.38 -6.22
N GLU A 245 28.39 10.18 -5.08
CA GLU A 245 29.34 11.11 -4.52
C GLU A 245 30.54 11.38 -5.46
N LEU A 246 31.10 10.32 -6.07
CA LEU A 246 32.24 10.43 -7.02
C LEU A 246 31.92 11.26 -8.26
N ILE A 247 30.67 11.27 -8.71
CA ILE A 247 30.22 12.06 -9.87
C ILE A 247 29.61 13.41 -9.49
N GLY A 248 29.62 13.75 -8.19
CA GLY A 248 29.05 15.01 -7.67
C GLY A 248 27.53 15.06 -7.65
N ALA A 249 26.88 13.88 -7.67
CA ALA A 249 25.44 13.76 -7.45
C ALA A 249 25.12 13.61 -5.96
N GLU A 250 23.87 13.92 -5.58
CA GLU A 250 23.43 13.75 -4.20
C GLU A 250 23.31 12.26 -3.84
N LEU A 251 23.75 11.91 -2.63
CA LEU A 251 23.72 10.53 -2.07
C LEU A 251 22.32 9.90 -2.13
N ILE A 252 21.29 10.74 -2.06
CA ILE A 252 19.87 10.36 -2.12
C ILE A 252 19.56 9.61 -3.41
N LEU A 253 19.97 10.15 -4.55
CA LEU A 253 19.73 9.55 -5.85
C LEU A 253 20.48 8.22 -5.98
N GLY A 254 21.72 8.16 -5.47
CA GLY A 254 22.50 6.93 -5.43
C GLY A 254 21.80 5.83 -4.63
N ALA A 255 21.46 6.10 -3.39
CA ALA A 255 20.76 5.16 -2.52
C ALA A 255 19.45 4.66 -3.13
N PHE A 256 18.64 5.56 -3.69
CA PHE A 256 17.39 5.25 -4.35
C PHE A 256 17.60 4.32 -5.57
N LEU A 257 18.55 4.63 -6.45
CA LEU A 257 18.87 3.79 -7.62
C LEU A 257 19.41 2.41 -7.23
N GLY A 258 20.16 2.34 -6.13
CA GLY A 258 20.55 1.06 -5.52
C GLY A 258 19.33 0.23 -5.10
N GLY A 259 18.32 0.87 -4.50
CA GLY A 259 17.03 0.25 -4.13
C GLY A 259 16.22 -0.19 -5.35
N VAL A 260 16.15 0.65 -6.39
CA VAL A 260 15.53 0.33 -7.69
C VAL A 260 16.17 -0.92 -8.30
N LEU A 261 17.50 -0.97 -8.33
CA LEU A 261 18.22 -2.12 -8.87
C LEU A 261 17.98 -3.37 -8.03
N ALA A 262 17.97 -3.25 -6.69
CA ALA A 262 17.64 -4.35 -5.80
C ALA A 262 16.22 -4.88 -6.08
N SER A 263 15.23 -4.00 -6.30
CA SER A 263 13.87 -4.38 -6.68
C SER A 263 13.81 -5.10 -8.03
N LEU A 264 14.56 -4.62 -9.04
CA LEU A 264 14.62 -5.21 -10.37
C LEU A 264 15.27 -6.60 -10.42
N ILE A 265 16.23 -6.86 -9.50
CA ILE A 265 16.96 -8.15 -9.43
C ILE A 265 16.22 -9.14 -8.51
N SER A 266 15.46 -8.67 -7.53
CA SER A 266 14.70 -9.52 -6.61
C SER A 266 13.57 -10.25 -7.34
N GLU A 267 13.27 -11.48 -6.90
CA GLU A 267 12.09 -12.20 -7.39
C GLU A 267 10.81 -11.48 -6.92
N PRO A 268 9.73 -11.45 -7.73
CA PRO A 268 8.51 -10.71 -7.41
C PRO A 268 7.83 -11.08 -6.06
N ASN A 269 8.19 -12.24 -5.50
CA ASN A 269 7.63 -12.78 -4.25
C ASN A 269 8.68 -12.94 -3.12
N ASP A 270 9.85 -12.30 -3.19
CA ASP A 270 10.84 -12.38 -2.11
C ASP A 270 10.50 -11.43 -0.96
N GLU A 271 9.28 -11.59 -0.41
CA GLU A 271 8.80 -10.80 0.75
C GLU A 271 9.72 -10.94 1.96
N LYS A 272 10.45 -12.07 2.08
CA LYS A 272 11.35 -12.32 3.22
C LYS A 272 12.51 -11.33 3.29
N ILE A 273 13.14 -11.01 2.16
CA ILE A 273 14.27 -10.06 2.17
C ILE A 273 13.77 -8.64 2.42
N ARG A 274 12.64 -8.28 1.81
CA ARG A 274 12.01 -6.97 2.03
C ARG A 274 11.68 -6.77 3.50
N TYR A 275 11.03 -7.75 4.13
CA TYR A 275 10.74 -7.74 5.56
C TYR A 275 12.00 -7.57 6.43
N LYS A 276 13.10 -8.28 6.10
CA LYS A 276 14.37 -8.14 6.84
C LYS A 276 14.98 -6.75 6.69
N LEU A 277 14.96 -6.19 5.48
CA LEU A 277 15.46 -4.83 5.22
C LEU A 277 14.57 -3.77 5.88
N ASP A 278 13.25 -3.92 5.82
CA ASP A 278 12.30 -3.05 6.52
C ASP A 278 12.52 -3.10 8.04
N ALA A 279 12.73 -4.30 8.61
CA ALA A 279 13.00 -4.46 10.03
C ALA A 279 14.29 -3.75 10.48
N ILE A 280 15.35 -3.80 9.68
CA ILE A 280 16.60 -3.08 9.95
C ILE A 280 16.43 -1.57 9.73
N GLY A 281 15.81 -1.19 8.64
CA GLY A 281 15.58 0.21 8.28
C GLY A 281 14.68 0.91 9.30
N PHE A 282 13.42 0.52 9.36
CA PHE A 282 12.44 1.13 10.26
C PHE A 282 12.63 0.74 11.73
N GLY A 283 13.37 -0.35 12.02
CA GLY A 283 13.69 -0.74 13.40
C GLY A 283 14.87 -0.01 14.01
N PHE A 284 15.76 0.59 13.20
CA PHE A 284 16.96 1.23 13.74
C PHE A 284 17.38 2.49 12.97
N PHE A 285 17.72 2.40 11.69
CA PHE A 285 18.37 3.50 10.96
C PHE A 285 17.43 4.68 10.68
N VAL A 286 16.22 4.41 10.23
CA VAL A 286 15.24 5.45 9.87
C VAL A 286 14.76 6.26 11.07
N PRO A 287 14.45 5.66 12.24
CA PRO A 287 14.17 6.39 13.47
C PRO A 287 15.31 7.32 13.91
N LEU A 288 16.57 6.86 13.80
CA LEU A 288 17.73 7.69 14.12
C LEU A 288 17.79 8.96 13.26
N PHE A 289 17.52 8.81 11.95
CA PHE A 289 17.43 9.96 11.05
C PHE A 289 16.36 10.95 11.50
N PHE A 290 15.14 10.49 11.79
CA PHE A 290 14.04 11.40 12.14
C PHE A 290 14.23 12.07 13.51
N VAL A 291 14.74 11.35 14.50
CA VAL A 291 15.11 11.97 15.79
C VAL A 291 16.21 13.02 15.58
N TYR A 292 17.22 12.72 14.75
CA TYR A 292 18.30 13.66 14.45
C TYR A 292 17.79 14.90 13.68
N VAL A 293 16.85 14.75 12.76
CA VAL A 293 16.16 15.88 12.11
C VAL A 293 15.52 16.79 13.17
N GLY A 294 14.88 16.19 14.18
CA GLY A 294 14.35 16.93 15.33
C GLY A 294 15.43 17.63 16.17
N VAL A 295 16.56 16.98 16.41
CA VAL A 295 17.71 17.57 17.14
C VAL A 295 18.25 18.80 16.40
N ARG A 296 18.32 18.75 15.06
CA ARG A 296 18.75 19.88 14.22
C ARG A 296 17.68 20.94 14.01
N PHE A 297 16.47 20.73 14.51
CA PHE A 297 15.39 21.71 14.35
C PHE A 297 15.66 22.95 15.22
N ASP A 298 15.78 24.10 14.57
CA ASP A 298 15.94 25.39 15.27
C ASP A 298 14.55 25.98 15.60
N LEU A 299 14.04 25.61 16.78
CA LEU A 299 12.79 26.14 17.30
C LEU A 299 12.86 27.64 17.58
N GLN A 300 14.05 28.14 18.02
CA GLN A 300 14.22 29.53 18.32
C GLN A 300 14.17 30.38 17.05
N ALA A 301 14.86 29.96 15.98
CA ALA A 301 14.79 30.65 14.69
C ALA A 301 13.36 30.67 14.14
N PHE A 302 12.56 29.60 14.37
CA PHE A 302 11.16 29.56 13.98
C PHE A 302 10.31 30.52 14.83
N LEU A 303 10.45 30.51 16.15
CA LEU A 303 9.63 31.32 17.06
C LEU A 303 9.91 32.80 16.99
N THR A 304 11.17 33.17 16.75
CA THR A 304 11.60 34.60 16.72
C THR A 304 11.38 35.28 15.38
N ASN A 305 11.15 34.50 14.29
CA ASN A 305 10.95 35.07 12.97
C ASN A 305 9.44 35.16 12.62
N PRO A 306 8.85 36.37 12.57
CA PRO A 306 7.44 36.56 12.20
C PRO A 306 7.09 35.98 10.82
N ASP A 307 8.04 36.03 9.87
CA ASP A 307 7.81 35.52 8.51
C ASP A 307 7.57 34.00 8.51
N ALA A 308 8.19 33.24 9.42
CA ALA A 308 7.97 31.82 9.55
C ALA A 308 6.53 31.48 9.96
N TRP A 309 5.93 32.28 10.84
CA TRP A 309 4.54 32.12 11.28
C TRP A 309 3.54 32.38 10.15
N VAL A 310 3.84 33.33 9.28
CA VAL A 310 3.01 33.63 8.10
C VAL A 310 3.24 32.59 7.01
N LEU A 311 4.48 32.14 6.85
CA LEU A 311 4.87 31.17 5.82
C LEU A 311 4.27 29.78 6.06
N LEU A 312 4.17 29.32 7.32
CA LEU A 312 3.65 28.01 7.68
C LEU A 312 2.23 27.76 7.13
N PRO A 313 1.20 28.57 7.43
CA PRO A 313 -0.14 28.36 6.88
C PRO A 313 -0.19 28.53 5.36
N ILE A 314 0.58 29.44 4.78
CA ILE A 314 0.65 29.61 3.33
C ILE A 314 1.17 28.34 2.66
N LEU A 315 2.29 27.81 3.15
CA LEU A 315 2.87 26.58 2.62
C LEU A 315 1.98 25.36 2.86
N LEU A 316 1.28 25.29 4.00
CA LEU A 316 0.34 24.20 4.29
C LEU A 316 -0.82 24.21 3.30
N VAL A 317 -1.43 25.36 3.07
CA VAL A 317 -2.50 25.50 2.07
C VAL A 317 -1.98 25.20 0.66
N ALA A 318 -0.80 25.72 0.31
CA ALA A 318 -0.15 25.47 -0.97
C ALA A 318 0.14 23.97 -1.15
N ALA A 319 0.60 23.28 -0.11
CA ALA A 319 0.90 21.86 -0.13
C ALA A 319 -0.32 21.00 -0.52
N PHE A 320 -1.49 21.28 0.05
CA PHE A 320 -2.73 20.60 -0.31
C PHE A 320 -3.28 21.10 -1.66
N ALA A 321 -3.31 22.42 -1.89
CA ALA A 321 -3.87 23.00 -3.10
C ALA A 321 -3.17 22.51 -4.37
N ILE A 322 -1.82 22.50 -4.40
CA ILE A 322 -1.02 22.03 -5.55
C ILE A 322 -1.41 20.59 -5.90
N LYS A 323 -1.49 19.70 -4.93
CA LYS A 323 -1.76 18.28 -5.18
C LYS A 323 -3.24 18.02 -5.52
N ILE A 324 -4.17 18.67 -4.83
CA ILE A 324 -5.60 18.54 -5.14
C ILE A 324 -5.89 19.06 -6.55
N LEU A 325 -5.35 20.23 -6.93
CA LEU A 325 -5.54 20.77 -8.26
C LEU A 325 -4.85 19.92 -9.34
N SER A 326 -3.66 19.40 -9.07
CA SER A 326 -2.95 18.55 -10.03
C SER A 326 -3.67 17.24 -10.30
N THR A 327 -4.38 16.69 -9.31
CA THR A 327 -5.16 15.46 -9.48
C THR A 327 -6.47 15.68 -10.23
N PHE A 328 -6.89 16.92 -10.56
CA PHE A 328 -8.04 17.13 -11.43
C PHE A 328 -7.91 16.46 -12.80
N VAL A 329 -6.66 16.17 -13.24
CA VAL A 329 -6.41 15.32 -14.40
C VAL A 329 -7.02 13.92 -14.25
N PHE A 330 -7.16 13.40 -13.03
CA PHE A 330 -7.76 12.08 -12.78
C PHE A 330 -9.27 12.07 -13.10
N ARG A 331 -9.91 13.23 -13.20
CA ARG A 331 -11.32 13.36 -13.56
C ARG A 331 -11.64 12.76 -14.94
N PHE A 332 -10.65 12.62 -15.82
CA PHE A 332 -10.82 11.94 -17.11
C PHE A 332 -11.12 10.44 -16.99
N ALA A 333 -10.77 9.83 -15.85
CA ALA A 333 -10.95 8.38 -15.63
C ALA A 333 -11.77 8.05 -14.37
N TYR A 334 -11.83 8.95 -13.39
CA TYR A 334 -12.36 8.69 -12.05
C TYR A 334 -13.41 9.74 -11.65
N SER A 335 -14.20 9.41 -10.61
CA SER A 335 -15.21 10.32 -10.05
C SER A 335 -14.59 11.53 -9.32
N TRP A 336 -15.39 12.56 -9.02
CA TRP A 336 -14.93 13.72 -8.26
C TRP A 336 -14.39 13.35 -6.87
N ARG A 337 -15.03 12.40 -6.19
CA ARG A 337 -14.61 11.94 -4.86
C ARG A 337 -13.26 11.23 -4.93
N GLU A 338 -13.11 10.30 -5.86
CA GLU A 338 -11.84 9.60 -6.11
C GLU A 338 -10.72 10.57 -6.49
N THR A 339 -11.03 11.57 -7.30
CA THR A 339 -10.09 12.63 -7.69
C THR A 339 -9.63 13.44 -6.48
N LEU A 340 -10.57 13.94 -5.67
CA LEU A 340 -10.25 14.75 -4.49
C LEU A 340 -9.52 13.93 -3.41
N SER A 341 -9.98 12.70 -3.16
CA SER A 341 -9.31 11.81 -2.22
C SER A 341 -7.87 11.49 -2.64
N SER A 342 -7.64 11.24 -3.94
CA SER A 342 -6.30 11.03 -4.49
C SER A 342 -5.40 12.26 -4.26
N GLY A 343 -5.93 13.46 -4.48
CA GLY A 343 -5.22 14.72 -4.22
C GLY A 343 -4.87 14.90 -2.75
N MET A 344 -5.79 14.53 -1.85
CA MET A 344 -5.53 14.53 -0.41
C MET A 344 -4.38 13.58 -0.07
N LEU A 345 -4.43 12.32 -0.52
CA LEU A 345 -3.39 11.33 -0.20
C LEU A 345 -2.02 11.72 -0.80
N LEU A 346 -1.99 12.17 -2.05
CA LEU A 346 -0.77 12.62 -2.72
C LEU A 346 -0.18 13.91 -2.12
N SER A 347 -0.94 14.62 -1.26
CA SER A 347 -0.42 15.76 -0.49
C SER A 347 0.49 15.34 0.67
N ALA A 348 0.51 14.06 1.04
CA ALA A 348 1.42 13.54 2.06
C ALA A 348 2.88 13.76 1.64
N ARG A 349 3.64 14.41 2.50
CA ARG A 349 5.08 14.67 2.32
C ARG A 349 5.79 14.35 3.61
N LEU A 350 6.94 13.68 3.53
CA LEU A 350 7.70 13.36 4.74
C LEU A 350 9.20 13.35 4.48
N SER A 351 9.74 12.27 3.91
CA SER A 351 11.18 12.04 3.82
C SER A 351 11.88 12.99 2.84
N LEU A 352 11.41 13.01 1.59
CA LEU A 352 12.07 13.77 0.53
C LEU A 352 11.94 15.29 0.73
N ILE A 353 10.84 15.79 1.30
CA ILE A 353 10.68 17.24 1.56
C ILE A 353 11.66 17.72 2.64
N ILE A 354 11.87 16.92 3.69
CA ILE A 354 12.83 17.24 4.77
C ILE A 354 14.24 17.27 4.21
N ALA A 355 14.59 16.25 3.39
CA ALA A 355 15.88 16.20 2.73
C ALA A 355 16.12 17.39 1.78
N ALA A 356 15.15 17.66 0.93
CA ALA A 356 15.22 18.78 -0.01
C ALA A 356 15.37 20.12 0.71
N SER A 357 14.68 20.31 1.85
CA SER A 357 14.81 21.52 2.64
C SER A 357 16.17 21.65 3.32
N ALA A 358 16.72 20.56 3.89
CA ALA A 358 18.07 20.55 4.46
C ALA A 358 19.13 20.89 3.40
N ILE A 359 19.01 20.33 2.21
CA ILE A 359 19.86 20.68 1.06
C ILE A 359 19.68 22.16 0.69
N GLY A 360 18.44 22.64 0.66
CA GLY A 360 18.13 24.04 0.39
C GLY A 360 18.82 25.03 1.36
N VAL A 361 18.89 24.67 2.65
CA VAL A 361 19.66 25.43 3.65
C VAL A 361 21.15 25.39 3.35
N ARG A 362 21.70 24.20 3.13
CA ARG A 362 23.13 23.99 2.85
C ARG A 362 23.64 24.83 1.66
N PHE A 363 22.79 24.99 0.63
CA PHE A 363 23.10 25.83 -0.53
C PHE A 363 22.62 27.29 -0.41
N GLY A 364 22.09 27.69 0.75
CA GLY A 364 21.61 29.06 1.01
C GLY A 364 20.38 29.47 0.21
N ALA A 365 19.67 28.49 -0.40
CA ALA A 365 18.46 28.70 -1.18
C ALA A 365 17.24 29.03 -0.30
N ILE A 366 17.22 28.50 0.93
CA ILE A 366 16.22 28.80 1.98
C ILE A 366 16.90 29.10 3.30
N THR A 367 16.18 29.73 4.22
CA THR A 367 16.66 30.04 5.57
C THR A 367 16.36 28.90 6.55
N GLU A 368 17.04 28.88 7.72
CA GLU A 368 16.75 27.94 8.80
C GLU A 368 15.28 28.04 9.28
N SER A 369 14.74 29.24 9.37
CA SER A 369 13.35 29.46 9.75
C SER A 369 12.37 28.89 8.71
N THR A 370 12.68 29.00 7.42
CA THR A 370 11.90 28.37 6.33
C THR A 370 12.00 26.85 6.40
N ASN A 371 13.19 26.31 6.66
CA ASN A 371 13.41 24.88 6.86
C ASN A 371 12.56 24.33 8.02
N ALA A 372 12.56 25.04 9.15
CA ALA A 372 11.73 24.68 10.29
C ALA A 372 10.22 24.65 9.92
N ALA A 373 9.73 25.65 9.20
CA ALA A 373 8.35 25.65 8.70
C ALA A 373 8.06 24.44 7.80
N ILE A 374 8.99 24.07 6.91
CA ILE A 374 8.85 22.92 6.00
C ILE A 374 8.81 21.60 6.77
N ILE A 375 9.63 21.42 7.82
CA ILE A 375 9.60 20.22 8.67
C ILE A 375 8.24 20.09 9.37
N LEU A 376 7.67 21.19 9.87
CA LEU A 376 6.34 21.21 10.46
C LEU A 376 5.26 20.84 9.44
N ILE A 377 5.36 21.35 8.20
CA ILE A 377 4.45 21.01 7.12
C ILE A 377 4.55 19.53 6.77
N ALA A 378 5.74 18.95 6.75
CA ALA A 378 5.94 17.52 6.55
C ALA A 378 5.15 16.72 7.59
N ALA A 379 5.28 17.06 8.88
CA ALA A 379 4.55 16.41 9.97
C ALA A 379 3.02 16.56 9.84
N LEU A 380 2.55 17.77 9.52
CA LEU A 380 1.11 18.06 9.37
C LEU A 380 0.53 17.33 8.15
N THR A 381 1.20 17.40 6.99
CA THR A 381 0.70 16.73 5.78
C THR A 381 0.75 15.21 5.90
N ALA A 382 1.78 14.65 6.55
CA ALA A 382 1.89 13.22 6.84
C ALA A 382 0.71 12.71 7.71
N THR A 383 0.19 13.57 8.60
CA THR A 383 -0.93 13.24 9.49
C THR A 383 -2.28 13.48 8.81
N PHE A 384 -2.49 14.67 8.24
CA PHE A 384 -3.82 15.06 7.74
C PHE A 384 -4.15 14.49 6.35
N ALA A 385 -3.17 14.18 5.50
CA ALA A 385 -3.44 13.66 4.17
C ALA A 385 -4.08 12.26 4.20
N PRO A 386 -3.58 11.27 4.96
CA PRO A 386 -4.25 9.98 5.13
C PRO A 386 -5.63 10.10 5.77
N LEU A 387 -5.78 10.97 6.78
CA LEU A 387 -7.07 11.20 7.43
C LEU A 387 -8.11 11.74 6.46
N GLY A 388 -7.74 12.75 5.64
CA GLY A 388 -8.61 13.31 4.62
C GLY A 388 -8.97 12.29 3.53
N PHE A 389 -8.00 11.49 3.08
CA PHE A 389 -8.23 10.38 2.16
C PHE A 389 -9.24 9.38 2.74
N ASN A 390 -9.00 8.90 3.95
CA ASN A 390 -9.86 7.93 4.62
C ASN A 390 -11.29 8.46 4.79
N THR A 391 -11.45 9.74 5.13
CA THR A 391 -12.76 10.37 5.29
C THR A 391 -13.52 10.49 3.97
N LEU A 392 -12.82 10.85 2.88
CA LEU A 392 -13.44 10.98 1.56
C LEU A 392 -13.77 9.61 0.94
N MET A 393 -12.93 8.60 1.15
CA MET A 393 -13.12 7.24 0.62
C MET A 393 -14.13 6.42 1.43
N SER A 394 -14.19 6.54 2.77
CA SER A 394 -15.14 5.77 3.59
C SER A 394 -16.60 6.07 3.27
N VAL A 395 -16.92 7.28 2.84
CA VAL A 395 -18.29 7.63 2.38
C VAL A 395 -18.71 6.86 1.13
N THR A 396 -17.75 6.33 0.35
CA THR A 396 -18.05 5.57 -0.88
C THR A 396 -18.23 4.07 -0.60
N ASP A 397 -17.52 3.52 0.38
CA ASP A 397 -17.57 2.08 0.72
C ASP A 397 -18.79 1.71 1.58
N GLU A 398 -19.22 2.58 2.50
CA GLU A 398 -20.39 2.32 3.35
C GLU A 398 -21.73 2.40 2.61
N LYS A 399 -21.77 3.02 1.42
CA LYS A 399 -23.01 3.15 0.61
C LYS A 399 -23.16 2.11 -0.47
N LYS A 400 -22.14 1.29 -0.76
CA LYS A 400 -22.28 0.22 -1.74
C LYS A 400 -22.99 -0.96 -1.09
N ARG A 401 -24.16 -1.32 -1.64
CA ARG A 401 -24.89 -2.56 -1.32
C ARG A 401 -23.92 -3.73 -1.51
N ARG A 402 -23.75 -4.57 -0.49
CA ARG A 402 -22.97 -5.81 -0.60
C ARG A 402 -23.86 -6.88 -1.17
N ALA A 403 -23.45 -7.56 -2.22
CA ALA A 403 -24.24 -8.64 -2.79
C ALA A 403 -23.36 -9.78 -3.32
N LYS A 404 -23.92 -10.97 -3.34
CA LYS A 404 -23.38 -12.11 -4.08
C LYS A 404 -23.93 -12.06 -5.51
N LEU A 405 -23.04 -12.02 -6.51
CA LEU A 405 -23.40 -11.86 -7.91
C LEU A 405 -23.45 -13.22 -8.59
N ILE A 406 -24.61 -13.59 -9.12
CA ILE A 406 -24.82 -14.83 -9.86
C ILE A 406 -24.92 -14.50 -11.35
N TYR A 407 -24.05 -15.10 -12.16
CA TYR A 407 -24.09 -15.02 -13.60
C TYR A 407 -24.82 -16.22 -14.19
N GLY A 408 -25.88 -15.95 -14.96
CA GLY A 408 -26.73 -16.95 -15.60
C GLY A 408 -28.06 -17.20 -14.88
N GLY A 409 -29.11 -17.52 -15.65
CA GLY A 409 -30.49 -17.79 -15.19
C GLY A 409 -30.87 -19.25 -15.25
N SER A 410 -29.94 -20.20 -15.07
CA SER A 410 -30.21 -21.63 -15.02
C SER A 410 -31.03 -22.01 -13.78
N ASP A 411 -31.71 -23.18 -13.82
CA ASP A 411 -32.45 -23.68 -12.65
C ASP A 411 -31.54 -23.82 -11.42
N LEU A 412 -30.29 -24.25 -11.62
CA LEU A 412 -29.28 -24.31 -10.57
C LEU A 412 -28.99 -22.91 -9.99
N ALA A 413 -28.84 -21.89 -10.85
CA ALA A 413 -28.58 -20.52 -10.43
C ALA A 413 -29.74 -19.99 -9.56
N LEU A 414 -30.99 -20.26 -9.95
CA LEU A 414 -32.16 -19.87 -9.18
C LEU A 414 -32.25 -20.59 -7.83
N GLN A 415 -31.92 -21.90 -7.78
CA GLN A 415 -31.87 -22.64 -6.51
C GLN A 415 -30.78 -22.08 -5.58
N VAL A 416 -29.58 -21.88 -6.09
CA VAL A 416 -28.47 -21.29 -5.31
C VAL A 416 -28.84 -19.87 -4.82
N GLY A 417 -29.51 -19.08 -5.65
CA GLY A 417 -29.99 -17.76 -5.26
C GLY A 417 -31.01 -17.80 -4.12
N LYS A 418 -31.92 -18.78 -4.12
CA LYS A 418 -32.91 -19.00 -3.05
C LYS A 418 -32.23 -19.38 -1.74
N GLU A 419 -31.27 -20.32 -1.79
CA GLU A 419 -30.52 -20.76 -0.63
C GLU A 419 -29.71 -19.60 -0.02
N LEU A 420 -28.97 -18.85 -0.82
CA LEU A 420 -28.22 -17.69 -0.35
C LEU A 420 -29.13 -16.66 0.33
N ARG A 421 -30.29 -16.37 -0.28
CA ARG A 421 -31.26 -15.43 0.30
C ARG A 421 -31.91 -15.97 1.59
N ALA A 422 -32.12 -17.26 1.69
CA ALA A 422 -32.63 -17.89 2.92
C ALA A 422 -31.65 -17.74 4.11
N HIS A 423 -30.35 -17.66 3.81
CA HIS A 423 -29.28 -17.41 4.78
C HIS A 423 -29.00 -15.90 5.02
N GLY A 424 -29.87 -15.01 4.49
CA GLY A 424 -29.77 -13.58 4.71
C GLY A 424 -28.81 -12.84 3.76
N ASP A 425 -28.27 -13.51 2.74
CA ASP A 425 -27.40 -12.90 1.75
C ASP A 425 -28.20 -12.04 0.76
N ASP A 426 -27.65 -10.91 0.38
CA ASP A 426 -28.16 -10.11 -0.72
C ASP A 426 -27.66 -10.68 -2.06
N VAL A 427 -28.59 -11.02 -2.95
CA VAL A 427 -28.28 -11.71 -4.21
C VAL A 427 -28.70 -10.85 -5.40
N LEU A 428 -27.77 -10.66 -6.32
CA LEU A 428 -27.99 -9.97 -7.57
C LEU A 428 -27.67 -10.91 -8.74
N PHE A 429 -28.57 -10.96 -9.71
CA PHE A 429 -28.36 -11.76 -10.92
C PHE A 429 -27.86 -10.90 -12.07
N LEU A 430 -27.02 -11.48 -12.89
CA LEU A 430 -26.51 -10.93 -14.13
C LEU A 430 -26.87 -11.88 -15.27
N GLU A 431 -27.77 -11.44 -16.15
CA GLU A 431 -28.30 -12.29 -17.22
C GLU A 431 -28.28 -11.54 -18.56
N LYS A 432 -28.01 -12.26 -19.63
CA LYS A 432 -28.01 -11.72 -21.01
C LYS A 432 -29.34 -11.92 -21.74
N ASP A 433 -30.06 -13.00 -21.41
CA ASP A 433 -31.34 -13.32 -22.03
C ASP A 433 -32.51 -12.65 -21.28
N SER A 434 -33.36 -11.96 -22.04
CA SER A 434 -34.47 -11.21 -21.47
C SER A 434 -35.57 -12.11 -20.90
N GLU A 435 -35.79 -13.31 -21.47
CA GLU A 435 -36.78 -14.26 -20.96
C GLU A 435 -36.29 -14.87 -19.63
N ALA A 436 -35.02 -15.28 -19.56
CA ALA A 436 -34.41 -15.74 -18.32
C ALA A 436 -34.41 -14.67 -17.24
N ALA A 437 -34.11 -13.41 -17.59
CA ALA A 437 -34.17 -12.29 -16.66
C ALA A 437 -35.59 -12.04 -16.12
N ASN A 438 -36.64 -12.23 -16.93
CA ASN A 438 -38.02 -12.10 -16.46
C ASN A 438 -38.38 -13.22 -15.48
N ARG A 439 -37.96 -14.46 -15.75
CA ARG A 439 -38.14 -15.59 -14.81
C ARG A 439 -37.46 -15.33 -13.47
N ILE A 440 -36.26 -14.73 -13.47
CA ILE A 440 -35.52 -14.36 -12.25
C ILE A 440 -36.29 -13.29 -11.46
N ARG A 441 -36.85 -12.26 -12.15
CA ARG A 441 -37.68 -11.22 -11.51
C ARG A 441 -38.96 -11.76 -10.91
N GLU A 442 -39.62 -12.71 -11.59
CA GLU A 442 -40.84 -13.38 -11.09
C GLU A 442 -40.57 -14.15 -9.79
N GLN A 443 -39.32 -14.60 -9.58
CA GLN A 443 -38.89 -15.23 -8.32
C GLN A 443 -38.47 -14.20 -7.25
N GLY A 444 -38.63 -12.90 -7.54
CA GLY A 444 -38.35 -11.81 -6.59
C GLY A 444 -36.90 -11.43 -6.45
N PHE A 445 -36.04 -11.78 -7.42
CA PHE A 445 -34.62 -11.38 -7.41
C PHE A 445 -34.38 -10.13 -8.25
N ASP A 446 -33.41 -9.32 -7.81
CA ASP A 446 -32.87 -8.26 -8.62
C ASP A 446 -32.04 -8.84 -9.77
N VAL A 447 -32.26 -8.36 -11.00
CA VAL A 447 -31.50 -8.80 -12.16
C VAL A 447 -31.06 -7.63 -13.02
N VAL A 448 -29.81 -7.62 -13.39
CA VAL A 448 -29.21 -6.69 -14.35
C VAL A 448 -29.09 -7.37 -15.69
N LEU A 449 -29.68 -6.79 -16.72
CA LEU A 449 -29.53 -7.26 -18.10
C LEU A 449 -28.18 -6.81 -18.64
N ASN A 450 -27.37 -7.78 -19.07
CA ASN A 450 -26.08 -7.52 -19.68
C ASN A 450 -26.20 -7.53 -21.20
N GLY A 451 -26.00 -6.40 -21.85
CA GLY A 451 -26.12 -6.22 -23.30
C GLY A 451 -25.05 -6.90 -24.17
N GLY A 452 -24.39 -7.94 -23.69
CA GLY A 452 -23.57 -8.85 -24.52
C GLY A 452 -22.09 -8.45 -24.71
N SER A 453 -21.61 -7.30 -24.21
CA SER A 453 -20.18 -6.95 -24.28
C SER A 453 -19.46 -7.31 -22.99
N GLN A 454 -18.41 -8.13 -23.10
CA GLN A 454 -17.58 -8.59 -21.96
C GLN A 454 -17.03 -7.45 -21.11
N SER A 455 -16.67 -6.32 -21.71
CA SER A 455 -16.10 -5.15 -21.03
C SER A 455 -17.13 -4.33 -20.23
N SER A 456 -18.43 -4.48 -20.50
CA SER A 456 -19.52 -3.77 -19.80
C SER A 456 -20.19 -4.57 -18.70
N MET A 457 -19.85 -5.86 -18.57
CA MET A 457 -20.52 -6.82 -17.72
C MET A 457 -20.57 -6.38 -16.24
N LEU A 458 -19.47 -5.95 -15.66
CA LEU A 458 -19.40 -5.44 -14.28
C LEU A 458 -19.58 -3.91 -14.19
N GLY A 459 -19.50 -3.20 -15.31
CA GLY A 459 -19.77 -1.76 -15.35
C GLY A 459 -21.21 -1.40 -14.98
N SER A 460 -22.17 -2.31 -15.29
CA SER A 460 -23.60 -2.15 -14.94
C SER A 460 -23.89 -2.42 -13.45
N VAL A 461 -22.92 -2.92 -12.69
CA VAL A 461 -23.00 -3.23 -11.24
C VAL A 461 -21.99 -2.42 -10.44
N SER A 462 -21.52 -1.28 -10.95
CA SER A 462 -20.51 -0.44 -10.32
C SER A 462 -20.88 0.08 -8.93
N ASP A 463 -22.17 0.13 -8.62
CA ASP A 463 -22.72 0.61 -7.34
C ASP A 463 -22.88 -0.51 -6.30
N VAL A 464 -22.54 -1.76 -6.65
CA VAL A 464 -22.63 -2.94 -5.77
C VAL A 464 -21.22 -3.43 -5.46
N ARG A 465 -20.96 -3.73 -4.19
CA ARG A 465 -19.76 -4.46 -3.77
C ARG A 465 -20.03 -5.94 -3.89
N VAL A 466 -19.31 -6.61 -4.78
CA VAL A 466 -19.46 -8.04 -5.02
C VAL A 466 -18.56 -8.83 -4.06
N ASP A 467 -19.15 -9.49 -3.07
CA ASP A 467 -18.41 -10.30 -2.10
C ASP A 467 -18.04 -11.68 -2.67
N ALA A 468 -18.91 -12.25 -3.51
CA ALA A 468 -18.64 -13.49 -4.25
C ALA A 468 -19.29 -13.43 -5.63
N PHE A 469 -18.62 -14.03 -6.62
CA PHE A 469 -19.11 -14.19 -7.98
C PHE A 469 -19.30 -15.66 -8.31
N LEU A 470 -20.51 -16.03 -8.74
CA LEU A 470 -20.88 -17.40 -9.07
C LEU A 470 -21.25 -17.48 -10.57
N ALA A 471 -20.44 -18.16 -11.37
CA ALA A 471 -20.73 -18.41 -12.78
C ALA A 471 -21.52 -19.72 -12.91
N LEU A 472 -22.83 -19.59 -13.11
CA LEU A 472 -23.80 -20.69 -13.11
C LEU A 472 -24.65 -20.74 -14.40
N SER A 473 -24.14 -20.18 -15.51
CA SER A 473 -24.75 -20.36 -16.84
C SER A 473 -24.68 -21.82 -17.26
N SER A 474 -25.53 -22.21 -18.19
CA SER A 474 -25.53 -23.55 -18.80
C SER A 474 -24.35 -23.83 -19.75
N SER A 475 -23.58 -22.82 -20.08
CA SER A 475 -22.43 -22.89 -20.99
C SER A 475 -21.10 -22.69 -20.24
N ASP A 476 -20.19 -23.67 -20.33
CA ASP A 476 -18.87 -23.62 -19.74
C ASP A 476 -18.00 -22.50 -20.36
N ASP A 477 -18.16 -22.16 -21.65
CA ASP A 477 -17.47 -21.07 -22.31
C ASP A 477 -17.89 -19.72 -21.72
N GLU A 478 -19.18 -19.50 -21.53
CA GLU A 478 -19.70 -18.28 -20.92
C GLU A 478 -19.27 -18.15 -19.47
N ASN A 479 -19.28 -19.26 -18.72
CA ASN A 479 -18.80 -19.28 -17.34
C ASN A 479 -17.32 -18.93 -17.26
N LEU A 480 -16.49 -19.45 -18.19
CA LEU A 480 -15.06 -19.16 -18.23
C LEU A 480 -14.78 -17.67 -18.53
N ASP A 481 -15.48 -17.12 -19.52
CA ASP A 481 -15.35 -15.71 -19.89
C ASP A 481 -15.82 -14.77 -18.77
N ALA A 482 -16.94 -15.11 -18.12
CA ALA A 482 -17.45 -14.38 -16.97
C ALA A 482 -16.45 -14.42 -15.79
N CYS A 483 -15.83 -15.56 -15.54
CA CYS A 483 -14.79 -15.70 -14.51
C CYS A 483 -13.53 -14.88 -14.83
N ARG A 484 -13.11 -14.78 -16.10
CA ARG A 484 -12.01 -13.91 -16.51
C ARG A 484 -12.28 -12.45 -16.19
N VAL A 485 -13.50 -11.99 -16.51
CA VAL A 485 -13.93 -10.61 -16.20
C VAL A 485 -13.98 -10.39 -14.69
N ALA A 486 -14.53 -11.33 -13.92
CA ALA A 486 -14.61 -11.22 -12.46
C ALA A 486 -13.22 -11.14 -11.82
N ARG A 487 -12.28 -11.97 -12.24
CA ARG A 487 -10.88 -11.94 -11.77
C ARG A 487 -10.14 -10.68 -12.20
N GLY A 488 -10.39 -10.19 -13.41
CA GLY A 488 -9.83 -8.93 -13.90
C GLY A 488 -10.32 -7.69 -13.14
N ASN A 489 -11.40 -7.81 -12.36
CA ASN A 489 -11.94 -6.77 -11.48
C ASN A 489 -11.71 -7.05 -9.99
N ASP A 490 -10.72 -7.89 -9.66
CA ASP A 490 -10.25 -8.19 -8.30
C ASP A 490 -11.31 -8.78 -7.36
N ILE A 491 -12.30 -9.51 -7.89
CA ILE A 491 -13.25 -10.24 -7.05
C ILE A 491 -12.53 -11.44 -6.42
N GLY A 492 -12.37 -11.43 -5.12
CA GLY A 492 -11.61 -12.42 -4.37
C GLY A 492 -12.21 -13.83 -4.40
N HIS A 493 -13.52 -13.95 -4.29
CA HIS A 493 -14.26 -15.22 -4.29
C HIS A 493 -14.96 -15.43 -5.63
N VAL A 494 -14.42 -16.33 -6.48
CA VAL A 494 -15.01 -16.68 -7.78
C VAL A 494 -15.20 -18.17 -7.85
N LEU A 495 -16.46 -18.59 -8.06
CA LEU A 495 -16.87 -19.98 -8.20
C LEU A 495 -17.49 -20.21 -9.60
N ALA A 496 -17.28 -21.38 -10.18
CA ALA A 496 -17.90 -21.74 -11.44
C ALA A 496 -18.47 -23.18 -11.41
N PHE A 497 -19.64 -23.34 -11.96
CA PHE A 497 -20.17 -24.65 -12.28
C PHE A 497 -19.64 -25.07 -13.66
N VAL A 498 -18.96 -26.21 -13.72
CA VAL A 498 -18.34 -26.72 -14.93
C VAL A 498 -18.96 -28.07 -15.28
N THR A 499 -19.62 -28.13 -16.44
CA THR A 499 -20.32 -29.34 -16.90
C THR A 499 -19.34 -30.38 -17.44
N GLU A 500 -18.32 -29.91 -18.17
CA GLU A 500 -17.31 -30.77 -18.80
C GLU A 500 -16.03 -30.83 -17.97
N PRO A 501 -15.68 -31.95 -17.30
CA PRO A 501 -14.52 -32.06 -16.44
C PRO A 501 -13.18 -31.74 -17.14
N ILE A 502 -13.10 -31.92 -18.45
CA ILE A 502 -11.88 -31.60 -19.24
C ILE A 502 -11.54 -30.12 -19.23
N ARG A 503 -12.50 -29.24 -18.94
CA ARG A 503 -12.33 -27.78 -18.90
C ARG A 503 -11.86 -27.23 -17.52
N ILE A 504 -11.85 -28.08 -16.50
CA ILE A 504 -11.42 -27.67 -15.14
C ILE A 504 -10.03 -26.97 -15.11
N PRO A 505 -9.02 -27.45 -15.89
CA PRO A 505 -7.71 -26.77 -15.89
C PRO A 505 -7.76 -25.31 -16.32
N ASP A 506 -8.67 -24.94 -17.26
CA ASP A 506 -8.83 -23.59 -17.77
C ASP A 506 -9.29 -22.62 -16.66
N PHE A 507 -10.23 -23.08 -15.81
CA PHE A 507 -10.72 -22.32 -14.66
C PHE A 507 -9.69 -22.26 -13.53
N ARG A 508 -8.98 -23.37 -13.26
CA ARG A 508 -7.92 -23.40 -12.25
C ARG A 508 -6.78 -22.43 -12.58
N GLY A 509 -6.42 -22.29 -13.85
CA GLY A 509 -5.44 -21.33 -14.32
C GLY A 509 -5.80 -19.86 -13.99
N LEU A 510 -7.09 -19.58 -13.75
CA LEU A 510 -7.60 -18.29 -13.32
C LEU A 510 -7.77 -18.18 -11.79
N GLY A 511 -7.42 -19.20 -11.02
CA GLY A 511 -7.65 -19.26 -9.57
C GLY A 511 -9.14 -19.40 -9.19
N VAL A 512 -9.99 -19.92 -10.08
CA VAL A 512 -11.44 -20.09 -9.87
C VAL A 512 -11.69 -21.44 -9.20
N GLN A 513 -12.55 -21.45 -8.18
CA GLN A 513 -13.04 -22.68 -7.57
C GLN A 513 -14.12 -23.31 -8.47
N THR A 514 -13.97 -24.59 -8.78
CA THR A 514 -14.86 -25.27 -9.71
C THR A 514 -15.69 -26.36 -9.04
N LEU A 515 -16.96 -26.43 -9.42
CA LEU A 515 -17.90 -27.43 -9.02
C LEU A 515 -18.35 -28.21 -10.26
N THR A 516 -18.32 -29.57 -10.22
CA THR A 516 -18.83 -30.43 -11.33
C THR A 516 -19.94 -31.36 -10.86
N PRO A 517 -20.91 -31.69 -11.74
CA PRO A 517 -22.05 -32.55 -11.36
C PRO A 517 -21.65 -33.94 -10.87
N SER A 518 -20.59 -34.51 -11.44
CA SER A 518 -20.18 -35.90 -11.16
C SER A 518 -19.37 -36.04 -9.87
N MET A 519 -18.45 -35.09 -9.57
CA MET A 519 -17.61 -35.17 -8.37
C MET A 519 -18.39 -35.04 -7.07
N HIS A 520 -19.45 -34.23 -7.07
CA HIS A 520 -20.14 -33.86 -5.83
C HIS A 520 -21.23 -34.85 -5.43
N ARG A 521 -21.91 -35.47 -6.38
CA ARG A 521 -22.91 -36.54 -6.05
C ARG A 521 -22.25 -37.71 -5.36
N SER A 522 -21.13 -38.21 -5.87
CA SER A 522 -20.40 -39.32 -5.26
C SER A 522 -19.77 -38.95 -3.93
N SER A 523 -19.16 -37.73 -3.81
CA SER A 523 -18.56 -37.26 -2.57
C SER A 523 -19.61 -37.01 -1.48
N LEU A 524 -20.75 -36.39 -1.82
CA LEU A 524 -21.86 -36.20 -0.88
C LEU A 524 -22.47 -37.52 -0.43
N LEU A 525 -22.72 -38.48 -1.36
CA LEU A 525 -23.21 -39.81 -1.02
C LEU A 525 -22.21 -40.55 -0.11
N ALA A 526 -20.91 -40.46 -0.41
CA ALA A 526 -19.88 -41.04 0.44
C ALA A 526 -19.83 -40.38 1.83
N LEU A 527 -19.98 -39.04 1.92
CA LEU A 527 -20.06 -38.33 3.19
C LEU A 527 -21.30 -38.74 3.98
N MET A 528 -22.48 -38.84 3.33
CA MET A 528 -23.70 -39.34 3.93
C MET A 528 -23.52 -40.74 4.51
N ALA A 529 -22.89 -41.64 3.73
CA ALA A 529 -22.67 -43.01 4.17
C ALA A 529 -21.68 -43.16 5.31
N ARG A 530 -20.66 -42.27 5.36
CA ARG A 530 -19.60 -42.30 6.40
C ARG A 530 -19.94 -41.53 7.66
N ASN A 531 -20.64 -40.41 7.54
CA ASN A 531 -20.90 -39.46 8.64
C ASN A 531 -22.26 -38.79 8.47
N SER A 532 -23.33 -39.49 8.73
CA SER A 532 -24.71 -38.97 8.62
C SER A 532 -24.96 -37.73 9.50
N ALA A 533 -24.29 -37.63 10.66
CA ALA A 533 -24.38 -36.47 11.56
C ALA A 533 -23.79 -35.18 10.96
N ILE A 534 -22.63 -35.28 10.28
CA ILE A 534 -22.03 -34.12 9.59
C ILE A 534 -22.89 -33.71 8.40
N PHE A 535 -23.42 -34.68 7.68
CA PHE A 535 -24.31 -34.40 6.55
C PHE A 535 -25.59 -33.69 7.01
N SER A 536 -26.22 -34.13 8.11
CA SER A 536 -27.42 -33.48 8.66
C SER A 536 -27.11 -32.04 9.12
N LEU A 537 -25.94 -31.79 9.69
CA LEU A 537 -25.51 -30.45 10.06
C LEU A 537 -25.31 -29.51 8.84
N MET A 538 -24.90 -30.05 7.69
CA MET A 538 -24.71 -29.26 6.46
C MET A 538 -25.98 -29.09 5.62
N THR A 539 -27.03 -29.92 5.84
CA THR A 539 -28.24 -29.95 5.01
C THR A 539 -29.51 -29.62 5.79
N SER A 540 -29.46 -29.50 7.12
CA SER A 540 -30.63 -29.17 7.94
C SER A 540 -30.97 -27.68 7.77
N THR A 541 -31.99 -27.44 6.95
CA THR A 541 -32.66 -26.13 6.80
C THR A 541 -33.59 -25.80 7.99
N ASP A 542 -33.77 -26.75 8.91
CA ASP A 542 -34.77 -26.64 9.98
C ASP A 542 -34.20 -26.38 11.37
N ASP A 543 -32.88 -26.46 11.54
CA ASP A 543 -32.21 -26.08 12.78
C ASP A 543 -31.58 -24.68 12.63
N GLN A 544 -31.92 -23.81 13.55
CA GLN A 544 -31.40 -22.42 13.71
C GLN A 544 -29.86 -22.34 13.78
N ARG A 545 -29.13 -23.26 13.18
CA ARG A 545 -27.66 -23.33 13.18
C ARG A 545 -27.09 -23.10 11.80
N ASP A 546 -26.17 -22.19 11.71
CA ASP A 546 -25.46 -21.82 10.47
C ASP A 546 -23.96 -21.90 10.68
N LEU A 547 -23.22 -21.95 9.60
CA LEU A 547 -21.77 -22.05 9.56
C LEU A 547 -21.23 -20.81 8.87
N ARG A 548 -20.55 -19.95 9.62
CA ARG A 548 -19.98 -18.71 9.09
C ARG A 548 -18.47 -18.62 9.28
N GLU A 549 -17.82 -17.95 8.37
CA GLU A 549 -16.40 -17.62 8.45
C GLU A 549 -16.25 -16.16 8.86
N PHE A 550 -15.50 -15.93 9.94
CA PHE A 550 -15.19 -14.60 10.48
C PHE A 550 -13.70 -14.32 10.43
N ILE A 551 -13.32 -13.09 10.14
CA ILE A 551 -11.92 -12.66 10.20
C ILE A 551 -11.63 -12.02 11.54
N LEU A 552 -10.58 -12.46 12.20
CA LEU A 552 -10.19 -11.93 13.49
C LEU A 552 -9.50 -10.56 13.36
N TYR A 553 -10.21 -9.50 13.71
CA TYR A 553 -9.66 -8.14 13.79
C TYR A 553 -9.48 -7.65 15.22
N ASN A 554 -10.16 -8.28 16.20
CA ASN A 554 -10.06 -7.90 17.60
C ASN A 554 -8.68 -8.17 18.18
N SER A 555 -7.87 -7.11 18.31
CA SER A 555 -6.50 -7.18 18.85
C SER A 555 -6.43 -7.69 20.30
N GLY A 556 -7.52 -7.57 21.07
CA GLY A 556 -7.62 -8.09 22.44
C GLY A 556 -7.57 -9.61 22.53
N LEU A 557 -7.73 -10.31 21.40
CA LEU A 557 -7.72 -11.77 21.31
C LEU A 557 -6.40 -12.34 20.75
N TYR A 558 -5.51 -11.51 20.22
CA TYR A 558 -4.25 -11.95 19.66
C TYR A 558 -3.36 -12.62 20.72
N GLY A 559 -2.81 -13.78 20.37
CA GLY A 559 -1.94 -14.57 21.23
C GLY A 559 -2.65 -15.33 22.35
N LYS A 560 -3.95 -15.13 22.56
CA LYS A 560 -4.73 -15.92 23.52
C LYS A 560 -5.01 -17.32 22.98
N ARG A 561 -5.03 -18.30 23.89
CA ARG A 561 -5.40 -19.68 23.54
C ARG A 561 -6.93 -19.77 23.48
N LEU A 562 -7.45 -20.62 22.60
CA LEU A 562 -8.89 -20.83 22.46
C LEU A 562 -9.58 -21.19 23.80
N MET A 563 -8.91 -21.98 24.63
CA MET A 563 -9.45 -22.37 25.95
C MET A 563 -9.50 -21.23 26.97
N ASP A 564 -8.75 -20.15 26.76
CA ASP A 564 -8.73 -18.98 27.65
C ASP A 564 -9.76 -17.92 27.22
N ILE A 565 -10.47 -18.18 26.12
CA ILE A 565 -11.43 -17.28 25.51
C ILE A 565 -12.86 -17.77 25.83
N LYS A 566 -13.67 -16.89 26.39
CA LYS A 566 -15.09 -17.18 26.61
C LYS A 566 -15.88 -16.79 25.34
N PHE A 567 -16.09 -17.76 24.49
CA PHE A 567 -16.96 -17.59 23.33
C PHE A 567 -18.43 -17.44 23.76
N PRO A 568 -19.29 -16.77 22.96
CA PRO A 568 -20.73 -16.78 23.16
C PRO A 568 -21.28 -18.20 23.28
N ALA A 569 -22.27 -18.39 24.14
CA ALA A 569 -22.84 -19.71 24.40
C ALA A 569 -23.47 -20.28 23.12
N GLY A 570 -23.04 -21.48 22.70
CA GLY A 570 -23.53 -22.13 21.48
C GLY A 570 -22.64 -21.93 20.25
N ALA A 571 -21.54 -21.16 20.36
CA ALA A 571 -20.55 -21.06 19.30
C ALA A 571 -19.51 -22.18 19.39
N LEU A 572 -19.19 -22.80 18.27
CA LEU A 572 -18.14 -23.81 18.13
C LEU A 572 -17.20 -23.46 16.99
N VAL A 573 -15.92 -23.23 17.29
CA VAL A 573 -14.89 -23.02 16.25
C VAL A 573 -14.51 -24.37 15.66
N LEU A 574 -14.80 -24.57 14.37
CA LEU A 574 -14.53 -25.82 13.66
C LEU A 574 -13.18 -25.85 12.98
N ALA A 575 -12.75 -24.72 12.44
CA ALA A 575 -11.50 -24.59 11.71
C ALA A 575 -10.94 -23.17 11.84
N ILE A 576 -9.62 -23.05 11.71
CA ILE A 576 -8.91 -21.76 11.62
C ILE A 576 -8.08 -21.83 10.34
N ARG A 577 -8.23 -20.85 9.44
CA ARG A 577 -7.37 -20.70 8.28
C ARG A 577 -6.43 -19.52 8.50
N ARG A 578 -5.14 -19.79 8.43
CA ARG A 578 -4.06 -18.81 8.59
C ARG A 578 -3.10 -18.90 7.41
N ASN A 579 -2.93 -17.84 6.64
CA ASN A 579 -2.05 -17.81 5.45
C ASN A 579 -2.32 -18.99 4.49
N ASP A 580 -3.60 -19.26 4.22
CA ASP A 580 -4.10 -20.41 3.42
C ASP A 580 -3.83 -21.81 4.00
N GLU A 581 -3.24 -21.93 5.17
CA GLU A 581 -3.07 -23.19 5.88
C GLU A 581 -4.25 -23.44 6.83
N LEU A 582 -4.84 -24.63 6.72
CA LEU A 582 -5.95 -25.05 7.58
C LEU A 582 -5.41 -25.62 8.90
N ILE A 583 -5.71 -24.94 10.00
CA ILE A 583 -5.36 -25.35 11.36
C ILE A 583 -6.59 -25.99 12.00
N VAL A 584 -6.44 -27.21 12.48
CA VAL A 584 -7.44 -27.87 13.32
C VAL A 584 -7.36 -27.25 14.71
N PRO A 585 -8.44 -26.56 15.19
CA PRO A 585 -8.38 -25.86 16.47
C PRO A 585 -8.35 -26.83 17.66
N HIS A 586 -7.42 -26.56 18.56
CA HIS A 586 -7.33 -27.21 19.86
C HIS A 586 -7.44 -26.15 20.96
N GLY A 587 -7.78 -26.51 22.18
CA GLY A 587 -7.85 -25.55 23.30
C GLY A 587 -6.58 -24.74 23.49
N THR A 588 -5.40 -25.30 23.14
CA THR A 588 -4.10 -24.63 23.20
C THR A 588 -3.74 -23.80 21.97
N THR A 589 -4.54 -23.84 20.88
CA THR A 589 -4.32 -23.03 19.67
C THR A 589 -4.41 -21.56 20.02
N LYS A 590 -3.37 -20.80 19.66
CA LYS A 590 -3.32 -19.34 19.85
C LYS A 590 -3.87 -18.66 18.61
N LEU A 591 -4.73 -17.67 18.81
CA LEU A 591 -5.27 -16.84 17.75
C LEU A 591 -4.24 -15.79 17.29
N ALA A 592 -4.22 -15.49 16.00
CA ALA A 592 -3.36 -14.48 15.40
C ALA A 592 -4.19 -13.48 14.58
N ALA A 593 -3.63 -12.29 14.34
CA ALA A 593 -4.24 -11.27 13.50
C ALA A 593 -4.54 -11.84 12.10
N GLY A 594 -5.74 -11.59 11.59
CA GLY A 594 -6.16 -12.06 10.27
C GLY A 594 -6.47 -13.55 10.17
N ASP A 595 -6.58 -14.28 11.29
CA ASP A 595 -7.11 -15.64 11.28
C ASP A 595 -8.55 -15.65 10.79
N HIS A 596 -8.87 -16.58 9.89
CA HIS A 596 -10.23 -16.86 9.46
C HIS A 596 -10.78 -18.00 10.31
N LEU A 597 -11.78 -17.71 11.13
CA LEU A 597 -12.41 -18.68 12.03
C LEU A 597 -13.71 -19.17 11.39
N THR A 598 -13.82 -20.47 11.13
CA THR A 598 -15.07 -21.12 10.74
C THR A 598 -15.81 -21.51 12.01
N VAL A 599 -16.97 -20.89 12.25
CA VAL A 599 -17.75 -21.06 13.47
C VAL A 599 -19.12 -21.61 13.13
N LEU A 600 -19.56 -22.62 13.89
CA LEU A 600 -20.91 -23.15 13.91
C LEU A 600 -21.67 -22.52 15.08
N GLY A 601 -22.87 -22.00 14.83
CA GLY A 601 -23.73 -21.42 15.86
C GLY A 601 -25.13 -21.12 15.34
N ASN A 602 -26.05 -20.70 16.23
CA ASN A 602 -27.34 -20.17 15.77
C ASN A 602 -27.17 -18.72 15.28
N LEU A 603 -28.16 -18.17 14.60
CA LEU A 603 -28.09 -16.85 13.96
C LEU A 603 -27.75 -15.73 14.97
N GLU A 604 -28.33 -15.80 16.17
CA GLU A 604 -28.09 -14.83 17.25
C GLU A 604 -26.64 -14.92 17.76
N THR A 605 -26.15 -16.14 18.01
CA THR A 605 -24.76 -16.40 18.44
C THR A 605 -23.76 -15.98 17.38
N LEU A 606 -24.06 -16.20 16.09
CA LEU A 606 -23.15 -15.81 15.00
C LEU A 606 -23.09 -14.30 14.83
N THR A 607 -24.19 -13.59 15.08
CA THR A 607 -24.19 -12.10 15.08
C THR A 607 -23.39 -11.55 16.27
N GLU A 608 -23.54 -12.12 17.46
CA GLU A 608 -22.70 -11.78 18.62
C GLU A 608 -21.20 -12.06 18.34
N MET A 609 -20.90 -13.16 17.64
CA MET A 609 -19.54 -13.52 17.27
C MET A 609 -18.94 -12.53 16.27
N GLU A 610 -19.73 -12.02 15.32
CA GLU A 610 -19.30 -11.02 14.34
C GLU A 610 -18.85 -9.74 15.05
N ASP A 611 -19.71 -9.16 15.89
CA ASP A 611 -19.40 -7.96 16.68
C ASP A 611 -18.16 -8.15 17.57
N TRP A 612 -18.04 -9.33 18.15
CA TRP A 612 -16.97 -9.65 19.10
C TRP A 612 -15.62 -9.94 18.44
N LEU A 613 -15.59 -10.57 17.26
CA LEU A 613 -14.36 -10.86 16.50
C LEU A 613 -13.89 -9.67 15.68
N GLU A 614 -14.80 -8.84 15.20
CA GLU A 614 -14.46 -7.64 14.44
C GLU A 614 -14.07 -6.45 15.36
N GLY A 615 -14.42 -6.47 16.62
CA GLY A 615 -13.91 -5.54 17.65
C GLY A 615 -14.50 -4.12 17.56
N TRP A 616 -15.80 -4.03 17.29
CA TRP A 616 -16.53 -2.76 17.37
C TRP A 616 -16.83 -2.34 18.82
#